data_cde1707fb200a502bdbde28c9cc3ef3e
#
_entry.id   cde1707fb200a502bdbde28c9cc3ef3e
#
_cell.length_a   1.000
_cell.length_b   1.000
_cell.length_c   1.000
_cell.angle_alpha   90.00
_cell.angle_beta   90.00
_cell.angle_gamma   90.00
#
_symmetry.space_group_name_H-M   'P 1'
#
loop_
_entity.id
_entity.type
_entity.pdbx_description
1 polymer ?
#
loop_
_entity_poly.entity_id
_entity_poly.type
_entity_poly.pdbx_seq_one_letter_code
_entity_poly.pdbx_strand_id
1 'polypeptide(L)'
;LEQFGARIVATHPYDIRREDRLKGQEIWADYASVTATETFAMIAATAEDSSVLMNAASEPHVQALCEMLRSMGAKIDGLGTSRLSVTGVERLSGTRVRVPDDHHEVATFLAIGGVTGGRLTVKTDITPHMTLILRQFEKLGLQFETTDDSITVTGWTREISRPYTREM
;
A
#
# COMPACT_ATOMS: atom_id res chain seq x y z
N LEU A 1 9.09 -15.02 -7.26
CA LEU A 1 10.35 -15.10 -8.02
C LEU A 1 10.39 -16.31 -8.95
N GLU A 2 10.13 -17.51 -8.46
CA GLU A 2 10.20 -18.74 -9.28
C GLU A 2 9.25 -18.73 -10.47
N GLN A 3 8.02 -18.19 -10.30
CA GLN A 3 7.08 -18.02 -11.41
C GLN A 3 7.64 -17.12 -12.52
N PHE A 4 8.49 -16.16 -12.21
CA PHE A 4 9.19 -15.32 -13.19
C PHE A 4 10.42 -15.99 -13.83
N GLY A 5 10.74 -17.23 -13.44
CA GLY A 5 11.87 -18.00 -13.97
C GLY A 5 13.16 -17.90 -13.16
N ALA A 6 13.12 -17.32 -11.95
CA ALA A 6 14.24 -17.43 -11.03
C ALA A 6 14.28 -18.81 -10.36
N ARG A 7 15.45 -19.23 -9.90
CA ARG A 7 15.63 -20.48 -9.15
C ARG A 7 16.19 -20.19 -7.76
N ILE A 8 15.52 -20.68 -6.73
CA ILE A 8 16.02 -20.64 -5.36
C ILE A 8 16.95 -21.84 -5.16
N VAL A 9 18.24 -21.58 -5.01
CA VAL A 9 19.29 -22.61 -4.86
C VAL A 9 19.52 -22.96 -3.39
N ALA A 10 19.44 -21.97 -2.50
CA ALA A 10 19.55 -22.12 -1.07
C ALA A 10 18.69 -21.08 -0.33
N THR A 11 18.33 -21.38 0.91
CA THR A 11 17.49 -20.52 1.76
C THR A 11 18.23 -19.96 2.98
N HIS A 12 19.42 -20.50 3.33
CA HIS A 12 20.21 -20.06 4.47
C HIS A 12 21.72 -20.09 4.14
N PRO A 13 22.32 -18.98 3.66
CA PRO A 13 21.68 -17.74 3.19
C PRO A 13 20.87 -17.97 1.92
N TYR A 14 19.99 -17.02 1.58
CA TYR A 14 19.27 -17.10 0.32
C TYR A 14 20.24 -16.97 -0.86
N ASP A 15 20.25 -17.98 -1.74
CA ASP A 15 20.91 -17.94 -3.05
C ASP A 15 19.83 -18.06 -4.13
N ILE A 16 19.58 -16.96 -4.83
CA ILE A 16 18.57 -16.86 -5.87
C ILE A 16 19.28 -16.55 -7.19
N ARG A 17 19.10 -17.40 -8.18
CA ARG A 17 19.77 -17.30 -9.47
C ARG A 17 18.77 -17.15 -10.60
N ARG A 18 19.20 -16.46 -11.64
CA ARG A 18 18.53 -16.42 -12.94
C ARG A 18 19.58 -16.64 -14.03
N GLU A 19 19.19 -17.29 -15.12
CA GLU A 19 20.04 -17.49 -16.30
C GLU A 19 19.82 -16.35 -17.30
N ASP A 20 18.55 -15.97 -17.49
CA ASP A 20 18.12 -14.94 -18.42
C ASP A 20 17.29 -13.86 -17.73
N ARG A 21 16.81 -12.88 -18.50
CA ARG A 21 15.85 -11.90 -18.04
C ARG A 21 14.57 -12.60 -17.59
N LEU A 22 14.00 -12.15 -16.46
CA LEU A 22 12.78 -12.74 -15.92
C LEU A 22 11.62 -12.50 -16.89
N LYS A 23 10.73 -13.47 -17.03
CA LYS A 23 9.61 -13.41 -17.97
C LYS A 23 8.34 -12.90 -17.31
N GLY A 24 7.56 -12.12 -18.06
CA GLY A 24 6.25 -11.65 -17.60
C GLY A 24 5.31 -12.79 -17.24
N GLN A 25 4.48 -12.58 -16.21
CA GLN A 25 3.58 -13.60 -15.66
C GLN A 25 2.21 -13.02 -15.32
N GLU A 26 1.17 -13.86 -15.44
CA GLU A 26 -0.11 -13.60 -14.80
C GLU A 26 -0.19 -14.40 -13.51
N ILE A 27 -0.38 -13.71 -12.39
CA ILE A 27 -0.38 -14.31 -11.05
C ILE A 27 -1.68 -13.96 -10.33
N TRP A 28 -2.30 -14.95 -9.72
CA TRP A 28 -3.41 -14.79 -8.78
C TRP A 28 -2.88 -14.94 -7.35
N ALA A 29 -2.98 -13.87 -6.55
CA ALA A 29 -2.60 -13.93 -5.15
C ALA A 29 -3.75 -14.50 -4.30
N ASP A 30 -3.47 -15.42 -3.39
CA ASP A 30 -4.47 -16.02 -2.51
C ASP A 30 -5.09 -14.98 -1.56
N TYR A 31 -4.34 -13.94 -1.23
CA TYR A 31 -4.79 -12.78 -0.46
C TYR A 31 -4.03 -11.51 -0.90
N ALA A 32 -4.62 -10.34 -0.63
CA ALA A 32 -4.04 -9.05 -0.99
C ALA A 32 -2.85 -8.70 -0.06
N SER A 33 -1.71 -9.32 -0.33
CA SER A 33 -0.48 -9.09 0.43
C SER A 33 0.25 -7.85 -0.10
N VAL A 34 0.52 -6.90 0.79
CA VAL A 34 1.30 -5.69 0.51
C VAL A 34 2.69 -6.05 -0.02
N THR A 35 3.47 -6.79 0.76
CA THR A 35 4.86 -7.14 0.42
C THR A 35 4.96 -8.01 -0.84
N ALA A 36 4.00 -8.90 -1.07
CA ALA A 36 3.94 -9.68 -2.32
C ALA A 36 3.64 -8.79 -3.53
N THR A 37 2.71 -7.82 -3.39
CA THR A 37 2.38 -6.87 -4.45
C THR A 37 3.56 -5.95 -4.78
N GLU A 38 4.25 -5.45 -3.77
CA GLU A 38 5.45 -4.62 -3.93
C GLU A 38 6.59 -5.40 -4.62
N THR A 39 6.84 -6.62 -4.15
CA THR A 39 7.83 -7.52 -4.75
C THR A 39 7.48 -7.82 -6.20
N PHE A 40 6.21 -8.12 -6.51
CA PHE A 40 5.73 -8.31 -7.87
C PHE A 40 6.01 -7.09 -8.74
N ALA A 41 5.62 -5.89 -8.29
CA ALA A 41 5.81 -4.65 -9.04
C ALA A 41 7.28 -4.39 -9.38
N MET A 42 8.18 -4.58 -8.40
CA MET A 42 9.63 -4.40 -8.61
C MET A 42 10.21 -5.41 -9.61
N ILE A 43 9.81 -6.67 -9.54
CA ILE A 43 10.27 -7.72 -10.47
C ILE A 43 9.72 -7.46 -11.86
N ALA A 44 8.42 -7.24 -11.98
CA ALA A 44 7.73 -7.07 -13.25
C ALA A 44 8.18 -5.81 -13.99
N ALA A 45 8.62 -4.76 -13.26
CA ALA A 45 9.11 -3.51 -13.87
C ALA A 45 10.30 -3.70 -14.82
N THR A 46 11.07 -4.78 -14.66
CA THR A 46 12.22 -5.10 -15.52
C THR A 46 12.14 -6.52 -16.14
N ALA A 47 11.03 -7.21 -15.97
CA ALA A 47 10.80 -8.48 -16.64
C ALA A 47 10.60 -8.31 -18.16
N GLU A 48 10.68 -9.37 -18.92
CA GLU A 48 10.26 -9.37 -20.32
C GLU A 48 8.74 -9.32 -20.40
N ASP A 49 8.22 -8.61 -21.39
CA ASP A 49 6.80 -8.49 -21.66
C ASP A 49 5.97 -7.85 -20.52
N SER A 50 4.70 -8.17 -20.48
CA SER A 50 3.76 -7.68 -19.47
C SER A 50 3.48 -8.73 -18.41
N SER A 51 3.30 -8.26 -17.18
CA SER A 51 2.89 -9.09 -16.04
C SER A 51 1.59 -8.54 -15.45
N VAL A 52 0.76 -9.43 -14.92
CA VAL A 52 -0.50 -9.06 -14.25
C VAL A 52 -0.58 -9.75 -12.91
N LEU A 53 -0.86 -8.96 -11.87
CA LEU A 53 -1.21 -9.49 -10.55
C LEU A 53 -2.70 -9.25 -10.28
N MET A 54 -3.42 -10.34 -10.05
CA MET A 54 -4.81 -10.32 -9.59
C MET A 54 -4.85 -10.46 -8.08
N ASN A 55 -5.82 -9.81 -7.45
CA ASN A 55 -5.94 -9.66 -6.01
C ASN A 55 -4.72 -8.92 -5.38
N ALA A 56 -4.27 -7.88 -6.08
CA ALA A 56 -3.21 -6.99 -5.61
C ALA A 56 -3.65 -6.18 -4.40
N ALA A 57 -2.72 -5.87 -3.51
CA ALA A 57 -2.89 -4.89 -2.44
C ALA A 57 -2.98 -3.47 -3.01
N SER A 58 -3.75 -2.60 -2.37
CA SER A 58 -4.05 -1.24 -2.85
C SER A 58 -3.73 -0.13 -1.85
N GLU A 59 -2.98 -0.45 -0.82
CA GLU A 59 -2.60 0.48 0.25
C GLU A 59 -1.75 1.65 -0.28
N PRO A 60 -1.75 2.80 0.41
CA PRO A 60 -1.06 4.01 -0.04
C PRO A 60 0.41 3.81 -0.37
N HIS A 61 1.13 3.04 0.44
CA HIS A 61 2.57 2.79 0.22
C HIS A 61 2.85 1.88 -0.97
N VAL A 62 1.95 0.94 -1.30
CA VAL A 62 2.02 0.15 -2.55
C VAL A 62 1.86 1.09 -3.76
N GLN A 63 0.89 2.01 -3.69
CA GLN A 63 0.69 3.00 -4.74
C GLN A 63 1.90 3.92 -4.89
N ALA A 64 2.48 4.39 -3.77
CA ALA A 64 3.68 5.23 -3.78
C ALA A 64 4.89 4.53 -4.41
N LEU A 65 5.11 3.24 -4.13
CA LEU A 65 6.14 2.45 -4.79
C LEU A 65 5.90 2.35 -6.30
N CYS A 66 4.66 2.07 -6.71
CA CYS A 66 4.31 1.99 -8.13
C CYS A 66 4.50 3.33 -8.85
N GLU A 67 4.14 4.45 -8.22
CA GLU A 67 4.40 5.80 -8.77
C GLU A 67 5.90 6.10 -8.87
N MET A 68 6.70 5.67 -7.88
CA MET A 68 8.16 5.74 -7.96
C MET A 68 8.67 4.97 -9.17
N LEU A 69 8.25 3.70 -9.35
CA LEU A 69 8.66 2.88 -10.49
C LEU A 69 8.22 3.50 -11.82
N ARG A 70 7.03 4.10 -11.90
CA ARG A 70 6.57 4.85 -13.08
C ARG A 70 7.51 6.02 -13.38
N SER A 71 7.88 6.80 -12.37
CA SER A 71 8.80 7.93 -12.54
C SER A 71 10.21 7.49 -12.96
N MET A 72 10.57 6.22 -12.72
CA MET A 72 11.78 5.58 -13.21
C MET A 72 11.65 5.01 -14.63
N GLY A 73 10.45 5.07 -15.22
CA GLY A 73 10.18 4.64 -16.59
C GLY A 73 9.36 3.35 -16.71
N ALA A 74 8.97 2.69 -15.62
CA ALA A 74 8.10 1.52 -15.67
C ALA A 74 6.69 1.90 -16.18
N LYS A 75 6.05 0.99 -16.88
CA LYS A 75 4.67 1.14 -17.35
C LYS A 75 3.76 0.31 -16.47
N ILE A 76 3.02 0.98 -15.58
CA ILE A 76 2.18 0.33 -14.58
C ILE A 76 0.76 0.89 -14.69
N ASP A 77 -0.24 0.03 -14.73
CA ASP A 77 -1.66 0.37 -14.75
C ASP A 77 -2.41 -0.34 -13.62
N GLY A 78 -3.54 0.22 -13.21
CA GLY A 78 -4.40 -0.37 -12.16
C GLY A 78 -3.95 -0.06 -10.73
N LEU A 79 -3.19 1.02 -10.50
CA LEU A 79 -2.84 1.47 -9.15
C LEU A 79 -4.08 1.68 -8.29
N GLY A 80 -4.02 1.25 -7.05
CA GLY A 80 -5.14 1.37 -6.10
C GLY A 80 -6.31 0.43 -6.38
N THR A 81 -6.14 -0.54 -7.29
CA THR A 81 -7.14 -1.56 -7.60
C THR A 81 -6.62 -2.97 -7.32
N SER A 82 -7.52 -3.95 -7.30
CA SER A 82 -7.16 -5.36 -7.13
C SER A 82 -6.46 -6.00 -8.33
N ARG A 83 -6.32 -5.27 -9.46
CA ARG A 83 -5.63 -5.75 -10.66
C ARG A 83 -4.50 -4.80 -11.03
N LEU A 84 -3.27 -5.23 -10.84
CA LEU A 84 -2.07 -4.48 -11.18
C LEU A 84 -1.45 -5.06 -12.45
N SER A 85 -1.25 -4.23 -13.47
CA SER A 85 -0.60 -4.60 -14.73
C SER A 85 0.71 -3.83 -14.88
N VAL A 86 1.80 -4.53 -15.16
CA VAL A 86 3.13 -3.96 -15.31
C VAL A 86 3.73 -4.44 -16.61
N THR A 87 4.08 -3.51 -17.51
CA THR A 87 4.89 -3.83 -18.70
C THR A 87 6.34 -3.51 -18.40
N GLY A 88 7.16 -4.53 -18.44
CA GLY A 88 8.57 -4.43 -18.11
C GLY A 88 9.34 -3.59 -19.14
N VAL A 89 10.35 -2.90 -18.65
CA VAL A 89 11.27 -2.10 -19.47
C VAL A 89 12.68 -2.67 -19.36
N GLU A 90 13.51 -2.41 -20.36
CA GLU A 90 14.87 -2.94 -20.39
C GLU A 90 15.70 -2.39 -19.21
N ARG A 91 15.47 -1.13 -18.86
CA ARG A 91 16.21 -0.42 -17.81
C ARG A 91 15.34 0.66 -17.16
N LEU A 92 15.40 0.73 -15.84
CA LEU A 92 14.86 1.84 -15.07
C LEU A 92 15.89 2.97 -14.95
N SER A 93 15.42 4.21 -15.02
CA SER A 93 16.22 5.41 -14.77
C SER A 93 16.24 5.79 -13.30
N GLY A 94 17.15 6.68 -12.91
CA GLY A 94 17.08 7.30 -11.58
C GLY A 94 15.92 8.28 -11.48
N THR A 95 15.39 8.45 -10.26
CA THR A 95 14.33 9.41 -9.98
C THR A 95 14.52 10.08 -8.63
N ARG A 96 13.73 11.12 -8.37
CA ARG A 96 13.61 11.75 -7.05
C ARG A 96 12.13 11.73 -6.67
N VAL A 97 11.82 11.11 -5.56
CA VAL A 97 10.47 11.03 -5.02
C VAL A 97 10.44 11.51 -3.58
N ARG A 98 9.30 12.03 -3.15
CA ARG A 98 8.99 12.21 -1.74
C ARG A 98 8.24 10.97 -1.27
N VAL A 99 8.73 10.36 -0.19
CA VAL A 99 8.01 9.28 0.49
C VAL A 99 6.82 9.90 1.23
N PRO A 100 5.59 9.42 1.03
CA PRO A 100 4.42 9.91 1.76
C PRO A 100 4.50 9.52 3.24
N ASP A 101 3.68 10.20 4.06
CA ASP A 101 3.56 9.85 5.47
C ASP A 101 2.98 8.43 5.66
N ASP A 102 3.36 7.78 6.76
CA ASP A 102 2.87 6.44 7.09
C ASP A 102 1.46 6.51 7.69
N HIS A 103 0.47 5.96 6.97
CA HIS A 103 -0.91 5.93 7.44
C HIS A 103 -1.12 5.12 8.73
N HIS A 104 -0.27 4.13 9.04
CA HIS A 104 -0.31 3.41 10.30
C HIS A 104 0.12 4.30 11.48
N GLU A 105 1.17 5.10 11.28
CA GLU A 105 1.60 6.07 12.29
C GLU A 105 0.53 7.15 12.51
N VAL A 106 -0.03 7.70 11.43
CA VAL A 106 -1.14 8.66 11.52
C VAL A 106 -2.30 8.05 12.32
N ALA A 107 -2.75 6.84 11.99
CA ALA A 107 -3.81 6.15 12.71
C ALA A 107 -3.46 5.93 14.19
N THR A 108 -2.23 5.57 14.49
CA THR A 108 -1.74 5.36 15.86
C THR A 108 -1.81 6.64 16.67
N PHE A 109 -1.35 7.78 16.14
CA PHE A 109 -1.43 9.06 16.82
C PHE A 109 -2.88 9.51 17.05
N LEU A 110 -3.76 9.31 16.07
CA LEU A 110 -5.19 9.60 16.23
C LEU A 110 -5.81 8.75 17.35
N ALA A 111 -5.47 7.45 17.41
CA ALA A 111 -5.91 6.58 18.50
C ALA A 111 -5.41 7.04 19.86
N ILE A 112 -4.14 7.46 19.97
CA ILE A 112 -3.57 8.02 21.21
C ILE A 112 -4.36 9.28 21.63
N GLY A 113 -4.62 10.20 20.71
CA GLY A 113 -5.44 11.39 20.97
C GLY A 113 -6.82 11.03 21.54
N GLY A 114 -7.47 10.01 20.95
CA GLY A 114 -8.77 9.52 21.40
C GLY A 114 -8.74 8.93 22.80
N VAL A 115 -7.87 7.96 23.06
CA VAL A 115 -7.85 7.22 24.34
C VAL A 115 -7.37 8.08 25.51
N THR A 116 -6.58 9.12 25.25
CA THR A 116 -6.11 10.05 26.28
C THR A 116 -7.10 11.20 26.52
N GLY A 117 -8.14 11.33 25.69
CA GLY A 117 -9.11 12.44 25.77
C GLY A 117 -8.49 13.81 25.45
N GLY A 118 -7.36 13.82 24.77
CA GLY A 118 -6.65 15.03 24.39
C GLY A 118 -7.09 15.60 23.03
N ARG A 119 -6.81 16.88 22.79
CA ARG A 119 -6.85 17.45 21.44
C ARG A 119 -5.49 17.22 20.78
N LEU A 120 -5.46 16.50 19.66
CA LEU A 120 -4.22 16.18 18.96
C LEU A 120 -4.39 16.43 17.47
N THR A 121 -3.48 17.20 16.87
CA THR A 121 -3.43 17.44 15.43
C THR A 121 -2.25 16.69 14.82
N VAL A 122 -2.53 15.86 13.84
CA VAL A 122 -1.53 15.20 13.02
C VAL A 122 -1.49 15.91 11.66
N LYS A 123 -0.34 16.51 11.33
CA LYS A 123 -0.10 17.04 9.98
C LYS A 123 0.31 15.89 9.06
N THR A 124 -0.37 15.78 7.92
CA THR A 124 -0.12 14.68 6.99
C THR A 124 -0.61 15.01 5.59
N ASP A 125 0.12 14.54 4.59
CA ASP A 125 -0.24 14.69 3.16
C ASP A 125 -1.12 13.54 2.62
N ILE A 126 -1.41 12.54 3.46
CA ILE A 126 -2.20 11.37 3.08
C ILE A 126 -3.66 11.41 3.57
N THR A 127 -4.17 12.57 3.96
CA THR A 127 -5.57 12.72 4.42
C THR A 127 -6.60 12.02 3.52
N PRO A 128 -6.53 12.10 2.18
CA PRO A 128 -7.47 11.39 1.30
C PRO A 128 -7.47 9.87 1.48
N HIS A 129 -6.33 9.28 1.83
CA HIS A 129 -6.20 7.84 2.06
C HIS A 129 -6.69 7.38 3.44
N MET A 130 -6.94 8.32 4.36
CA MET A 130 -7.38 8.01 5.72
C MET A 130 -8.89 7.77 5.85
N THR A 131 -9.68 8.03 4.81
CA THR A 131 -11.15 8.01 4.87
C THR A 131 -11.72 6.71 5.47
N LEU A 132 -11.22 5.54 5.05
CA LEU A 132 -11.72 4.26 5.56
C LEU A 132 -11.36 4.05 7.03
N ILE A 133 -10.15 4.43 7.42
CA ILE A 133 -9.64 4.35 8.81
C ILE A 133 -10.46 5.28 9.70
N LEU A 134 -10.65 6.53 9.28
CA LEU A 134 -11.43 7.52 10.02
C LEU A 134 -12.88 7.07 10.25
N ARG A 135 -13.52 6.45 9.24
CA ARG A 135 -14.86 5.87 9.40
C ARG A 135 -14.91 4.77 10.47
N GLN A 136 -13.84 4.00 10.68
CA GLN A 136 -13.83 3.02 11.76
C GLN A 136 -13.68 3.71 13.12
N PHE A 137 -12.85 4.73 13.21
CA PHE A 137 -12.72 5.54 14.42
C PHE A 137 -13.99 6.29 14.78
N GLU A 138 -14.74 6.84 13.81
CA GLU A 138 -16.07 7.43 14.03
C GLU A 138 -17.04 6.43 14.66
N LYS A 139 -17.08 5.19 14.15
CA LYS A 139 -17.92 4.12 14.73
C LYS A 139 -17.54 3.79 16.17
N LEU A 140 -16.29 3.99 16.57
CA LEU A 140 -15.82 3.84 17.93
C LEU A 140 -16.06 5.09 18.77
N GLY A 141 -16.65 6.15 18.20
CA GLY A 141 -16.99 7.38 18.91
C GLY A 141 -15.92 8.47 18.87
N LEU A 142 -14.85 8.30 18.08
CA LEU A 142 -13.83 9.33 17.90
C LEU A 142 -14.41 10.48 17.08
N GLN A 143 -14.18 11.70 17.52
CA GLN A 143 -14.54 12.93 16.81
C GLN A 143 -13.26 13.59 16.28
N PHE A 144 -13.29 14.04 15.02
CA PHE A 144 -12.15 14.72 14.41
C PHE A 144 -12.60 15.73 13.35
N GLU A 145 -11.74 16.69 13.10
CA GLU A 145 -11.80 17.64 12.01
C GLU A 145 -10.69 17.31 11.02
N THR A 146 -10.97 17.38 9.72
CA THR A 146 -10.02 17.11 8.65
C THR A 146 -9.84 18.32 7.76
N THR A 147 -8.59 18.57 7.38
CA THR A 147 -8.22 19.50 6.28
C THR A 147 -7.46 18.73 5.23
N ASP A 148 -7.01 19.41 4.17
CA ASP A 148 -6.21 18.76 3.12
C ASP A 148 -4.86 18.25 3.63
N ASP A 149 -4.32 18.85 4.70
CA ASP A 149 -2.98 18.60 5.23
C ASP A 149 -2.93 18.21 6.71
N SER A 150 -4.08 18.00 7.35
CA SER A 150 -4.11 17.61 8.76
C SER A 150 -5.40 16.92 9.19
N ILE A 151 -5.30 16.15 10.27
CA ILE A 151 -6.41 15.53 10.98
C ILE A 151 -6.28 15.87 12.45
N THR A 152 -7.33 16.47 13.04
CA THR A 152 -7.36 16.87 14.45
C THR A 152 -8.39 16.04 15.20
N VAL A 153 -7.96 15.28 16.20
CA VAL A 153 -8.86 14.67 17.18
C VAL A 153 -9.42 15.76 18.07
N THR A 154 -10.74 15.87 18.15
CA THR A 154 -11.46 16.90 18.92
C THR A 154 -12.18 16.36 20.13
N GLY A 155 -12.42 15.06 20.19
CA GLY A 155 -13.08 14.41 21.30
C GLY A 155 -13.33 12.92 21.09
N TRP A 156 -13.88 12.31 22.12
CA TRP A 156 -14.35 10.93 22.08
C TRP A 156 -15.66 10.82 22.85
N THR A 157 -16.72 10.35 22.17
CA THR A 157 -17.99 10.02 22.83
C THR A 157 -17.95 8.56 23.25
N ARG A 158 -18.12 8.28 24.54
CA ARG A 158 -18.20 6.91 25.08
C ARG A 158 -19.43 6.13 24.61
N GLU A 159 -20.38 6.79 23.97
CA GLU A 159 -21.52 6.12 23.33
C GLU A 159 -21.06 5.50 22.01
N ILE A 160 -20.72 4.21 22.04
CA ILE A 160 -20.58 3.39 20.84
C ILE A 160 -21.96 3.36 20.19
N SER A 161 -22.14 4.16 19.16
CA SER A 161 -23.45 4.50 18.61
C SER A 161 -24.16 3.34 17.90
N ARG A 162 -23.54 2.17 17.71
CA ARG A 162 -24.23 0.90 17.32
C ARG A 162 -23.34 -0.31 17.60
N PRO A 163 -23.88 -1.39 18.20
CA PRO A 163 -23.23 -2.69 18.09
C PRO A 163 -23.11 -3.04 16.61
N TYR A 164 -22.00 -3.65 16.23
CA TYR A 164 -21.77 -4.14 14.88
C TYR A 164 -22.85 -5.20 14.55
N THR A 165 -23.97 -4.77 14.01
CA THR A 165 -24.93 -5.69 13.39
C THR A 165 -24.35 -6.04 12.02
N ARG A 166 -23.95 -7.30 11.86
CA ARG A 166 -23.72 -7.90 10.55
C ARG A 166 -25.03 -7.80 9.76
N GLU A 167 -25.15 -6.78 8.95
CA GLU A 167 -26.03 -6.85 7.80
C GLU A 167 -25.21 -7.55 6.70
N MET A 168 -25.48 -8.85 6.54
CA MET A 168 -25.09 -9.60 5.35
C MET A 168 -26.09 -9.28 4.23
#